data_db4c4b3d9ae32ebb429b7a8f5c46212b
#
_entry.id   db4c4b3d9ae32ebb429b7a8f5c46212b
#
_cell.length_a   1.000
_cell.length_b   1.000
_cell.length_c   1.000
_cell.angle_alpha   90.00
_cell.angle_beta   90.00
_cell.angle_gamma   90.00
#
_symmetry.space_group_name_H-M   'P 1'
#
loop_
_entity.id
_entity.type
_entity.pdbx_description
1 polymer ?
#
loop_
_entity_poly.entity_id
_entity_poly.type
_entity_poly.pdbx_seq_one_letter_code
_entity_poly.pdbx_strand_id
1 'polypeptide(L)'
;MGGKKLRQLTKADGDALVEWMLTEGRVDPRHYRTDSLMSQVAELIGRHPEGISAAKIKATFPDKDVHTCLSGLIRSGRVTRPRRAVYVLADTTETDHASSGVKPVTVRSTLTTFGMVVQSFTDQGPLPRNVIALVERPTDDVSEDDDEQVKSWTVAEVETFRESVGTERLYACWLLSCYGARRSEVLGIRWTRFDESALKVRRGRVAIGKETEENWPKSRRSRRDLPPPPDLAEALNTLKALQKAECSALGIPWSDDRLIAVDEAGEPIRPEYYSDMFQRLRERAGLRRIPLKGLRNTSVSLMLALGIPVHIVAAWHGHDPAVSLSIYSDAQPEDLRAAGAALFG
;
A
#
# COMPACT_ATOMS: atom_id res chain seq x y z
N MET A 1 -14.80 25.27 -2.01
CA MET A 1 -14.15 25.32 -3.33
C MET A 1 -14.97 24.70 -4.47
N GLY A 2 -15.68 23.62 -4.27
CA GLY A 2 -16.31 22.83 -5.35
C GLY A 2 -17.23 23.54 -6.34
N GLY A 3 -17.75 24.72 -6.03
CA GLY A 3 -18.58 25.52 -6.93
C GLY A 3 -17.88 26.68 -7.63
N LYS A 4 -16.58 26.92 -7.34
CA LYS A 4 -15.85 28.07 -7.87
C LYS A 4 -15.26 27.75 -9.25
N LYS A 5 -15.44 28.66 -10.21
CA LYS A 5 -14.83 28.50 -11.53
C LYS A 5 -13.32 28.61 -11.44
N LEU A 6 -12.57 27.81 -12.20
CA LEU A 6 -11.11 27.75 -12.15
C LEU A 6 -10.42 29.11 -12.37
N ARG A 7 -11.00 29.97 -13.24
CA ARG A 7 -10.52 31.34 -13.49
C ARG A 7 -10.65 32.29 -12.28
N GLN A 8 -11.44 31.92 -11.29
CA GLN A 8 -11.67 32.72 -10.08
C GLN A 8 -10.85 32.24 -8.90
N LEU A 9 -10.02 31.19 -9.08
CA LEU A 9 -9.13 30.69 -8.06
C LEU A 9 -8.06 31.72 -7.71
N THR A 10 -7.88 31.90 -6.41
CA THR A 10 -6.87 32.77 -5.82
C THR A 10 -5.93 31.98 -4.92
N LYS A 11 -4.81 32.58 -4.51
CA LYS A 11 -3.93 32.00 -3.48
C LYS A 11 -4.71 31.72 -2.20
N ALA A 12 -5.54 32.68 -1.77
CA ALA A 12 -6.36 32.55 -0.54
C ALA A 12 -7.28 31.32 -0.54
N ASP A 13 -7.80 30.91 -1.71
CA ASP A 13 -8.57 29.66 -1.80
C ASP A 13 -7.69 28.43 -1.54
N GLY A 14 -6.44 28.47 -1.96
CA GLY A 14 -5.48 27.42 -1.70
C GLY A 14 -5.06 27.38 -0.21
N ASP A 15 -4.82 28.54 0.38
CA ASP A 15 -4.50 28.67 1.82
C ASP A 15 -5.67 28.16 2.68
N ALA A 16 -6.92 28.56 2.36
CA ALA A 16 -8.13 28.06 3.03
C ALA A 16 -8.31 26.53 2.88
N LEU A 17 -7.92 25.96 1.73
CA LEU A 17 -7.91 24.51 1.55
C LEU A 17 -6.91 23.84 2.49
N VAL A 18 -5.71 24.37 2.63
CA VAL A 18 -4.69 23.86 3.54
C VAL A 18 -5.18 23.89 4.99
N GLU A 19 -5.70 25.02 5.44
CA GLU A 19 -6.26 25.20 6.78
C GLU A 19 -7.38 24.18 7.04
N TRP A 20 -8.36 24.10 6.15
CA TRP A 20 -9.45 23.12 6.26
C TRP A 20 -8.94 21.67 6.28
N MET A 21 -7.98 21.31 5.44
CA MET A 21 -7.41 19.96 5.44
C MET A 21 -6.69 19.64 6.75
N LEU A 22 -5.98 20.61 7.33
CA LEU A 22 -5.25 20.40 8.59
C LEU A 22 -6.17 20.35 9.81
N THR A 23 -7.32 21.00 9.75
CA THR A 23 -8.26 21.10 10.91
C THR A 23 -9.44 20.15 10.80
N GLU A 24 -10.07 20.04 9.62
CA GLU A 24 -11.35 19.34 9.40
C GLU A 24 -11.30 18.33 8.25
N GLY A 25 -10.21 18.30 7.47
CA GLY A 25 -10.12 17.60 6.19
C GLY A 25 -10.15 16.08 6.28
N ARG A 26 -10.14 15.50 7.45
CA ARG A 26 -10.32 14.07 7.64
C ARG A 26 -11.79 13.73 7.57
N VAL A 27 -12.23 13.22 6.45
CA VAL A 27 -13.58 12.64 6.36
C VAL A 27 -13.63 11.48 7.34
N ASP A 28 -14.42 11.63 8.40
CA ASP A 28 -14.67 10.53 9.32
C ASP A 28 -15.22 9.34 8.51
N PRO A 29 -14.56 8.18 8.53
CA PRO A 29 -15.06 7.01 7.83
C PRO A 29 -16.48 6.59 8.29
N ARG A 30 -16.98 7.16 9.39
CA ARG A 30 -18.36 7.02 9.86
C ARG A 30 -19.34 7.92 9.11
N HIS A 31 -18.89 8.98 8.43
CA HIS A 31 -19.71 9.87 7.60
C HIS A 31 -19.64 9.43 6.12
N TYR A 32 -20.43 8.43 5.78
CA TYR A 32 -20.65 8.08 4.37
C TYR A 32 -21.58 9.09 3.71
N ARG A 33 -21.50 9.20 2.39
CA ARG A 33 -22.51 9.96 1.63
C ARG A 33 -23.88 9.44 2.02
N THR A 34 -24.84 10.35 2.26
CA THR A 34 -26.20 10.02 2.73
C THR A 34 -26.95 9.08 1.79
N ASP A 35 -26.60 9.11 0.49
CA ASP A 35 -27.13 8.24 -0.56
C ASP A 35 -26.38 6.90 -0.70
N SER A 36 -25.33 6.67 0.06
CA SER A 36 -24.55 5.42 -0.03
C SER A 36 -25.30 4.25 0.61
N LEU A 37 -25.07 3.02 0.07
CA LEU A 37 -25.62 1.80 0.67
C LEU A 37 -25.20 1.66 2.15
N MET A 38 -23.98 2.04 2.49
CA MET A 38 -23.48 1.97 3.87
C MET A 38 -24.26 2.90 4.81
N SER A 39 -24.62 4.10 4.37
CA SER A 39 -25.47 5.01 5.15
C SER A 39 -26.88 4.46 5.30
N GLN A 40 -27.48 3.96 4.23
CA GLN A 40 -28.83 3.39 4.25
C GLN A 40 -28.93 2.14 5.15
N VAL A 41 -27.92 1.27 5.09
CA VAL A 41 -27.83 0.08 5.95
C VAL A 41 -27.60 0.48 7.41
N ALA A 42 -26.74 1.45 7.69
CA ALA A 42 -26.53 1.94 9.06
C ALA A 42 -27.78 2.61 9.63
N GLU A 43 -28.51 3.38 8.83
CA GLU A 43 -29.79 3.98 9.23
C GLU A 43 -30.86 2.89 9.52
N LEU A 44 -30.93 1.85 8.68
CA LEU A 44 -31.82 0.72 8.91
C LEU A 44 -31.48 0.02 10.23
N ILE A 45 -30.19 -0.20 10.53
CA ILE A 45 -29.75 -0.82 11.79
C ILE A 45 -30.12 0.10 12.97
N GLY A 46 -29.95 1.42 12.85
CA GLY A 46 -30.29 2.39 13.88
C GLY A 46 -31.77 2.43 14.25
N ARG A 47 -32.66 2.05 13.33
CA ARG A 47 -34.10 1.91 13.59
C ARG A 47 -34.44 0.65 14.42
N HIS A 48 -33.45 -0.21 14.70
CA HIS A 48 -33.63 -1.47 15.44
C HIS A 48 -32.59 -1.56 16.57
N PRO A 49 -32.78 -0.81 17.66
CA PRO A 49 -31.81 -0.78 18.78
C PRO A 49 -31.63 -2.15 19.44
N GLU A 50 -32.63 -3.01 19.38
CA GLU A 50 -32.58 -4.41 19.84
C GLU A 50 -31.74 -5.33 18.93
N GLY A 51 -31.36 -4.82 17.77
CA GLY A 51 -30.58 -5.51 16.76
C GLY A 51 -31.43 -6.07 15.61
N ILE A 52 -30.80 -6.09 14.43
CA ILE A 52 -31.43 -6.58 13.20
C ILE A 52 -30.60 -7.71 12.58
N SER A 53 -31.26 -8.73 12.04
CA SER A 53 -30.57 -9.86 11.42
C SER A 53 -30.05 -9.52 10.01
N ALA A 54 -28.91 -10.16 9.61
CA ALA A 54 -28.40 -10.06 8.25
C ALA A 54 -29.43 -10.43 7.18
N ALA A 55 -30.27 -11.41 7.45
CA ALA A 55 -31.32 -11.84 6.53
C ALA A 55 -32.36 -10.73 6.31
N LYS A 56 -32.77 -10.03 7.37
CA LYS A 56 -33.72 -8.93 7.28
C LYS A 56 -33.12 -7.72 6.55
N ILE A 57 -31.82 -7.43 6.79
CA ILE A 57 -31.11 -6.37 6.05
C ILE A 57 -31.02 -6.74 4.56
N LYS A 58 -30.66 -8.00 4.23
CA LYS A 58 -30.60 -8.46 2.85
C LYS A 58 -31.95 -8.42 2.15
N ALA A 59 -33.03 -8.74 2.85
CA ALA A 59 -34.41 -8.64 2.32
C ALA A 59 -34.80 -7.19 1.97
N THR A 60 -34.28 -6.20 2.71
CA THR A 60 -34.52 -4.77 2.44
C THR A 60 -33.70 -4.27 1.24
N PHE A 61 -32.54 -4.88 0.97
CA PHE A 61 -31.63 -4.51 -0.13
C PHE A 61 -31.28 -5.75 -0.99
N PRO A 62 -32.24 -6.35 -1.72
CA PRO A 62 -32.06 -7.66 -2.36
C PRO A 62 -30.97 -7.68 -3.41
N ASP A 63 -30.83 -6.58 -4.19
CA ASP A 63 -29.89 -6.48 -5.31
C ASP A 63 -28.53 -5.87 -4.93
N LYS A 64 -28.27 -5.65 -3.61
CA LYS A 64 -27.05 -5.01 -3.14
C LYS A 64 -26.16 -6.00 -2.40
N ASP A 65 -24.85 -5.75 -2.43
CA ASP A 65 -23.88 -6.51 -1.64
C ASP A 65 -23.87 -6.03 -0.17
N VAL A 66 -24.86 -6.55 0.57
CA VAL A 66 -25.04 -6.25 2.00
C VAL A 66 -23.91 -6.83 2.84
N HIS A 67 -23.30 -7.96 2.42
CA HIS A 67 -22.25 -8.61 3.20
C HIS A 67 -20.96 -7.75 3.26
N THR A 68 -20.51 -7.26 2.11
CA THR A 68 -19.38 -6.35 2.04
C THR A 68 -19.67 -5.04 2.76
N CYS A 69 -20.90 -4.53 2.65
CA CYS A 69 -21.34 -3.34 3.36
C CYS A 69 -21.26 -3.51 4.90
N LEU A 70 -21.83 -4.59 5.45
CA LEU A 70 -21.78 -4.90 6.89
C LEU A 70 -20.35 -5.10 7.39
N SER A 71 -19.51 -5.77 6.62
CA SER A 71 -18.07 -5.90 6.92
C SER A 71 -17.37 -4.54 7.00
N GLY A 72 -17.70 -3.63 6.10
CA GLY A 72 -17.21 -2.24 6.11
C GLY A 72 -17.68 -1.45 7.34
N LEU A 73 -18.95 -1.57 7.69
CA LEU A 73 -19.55 -0.90 8.86
C LEU A 73 -18.95 -1.42 10.20
N ILE A 74 -18.66 -2.71 10.30
CA ILE A 74 -17.97 -3.29 11.47
C ILE A 74 -16.53 -2.78 11.54
N ARG A 75 -15.81 -2.81 10.42
CA ARG A 75 -14.42 -2.34 10.34
C ARG A 75 -14.27 -0.86 10.70
N SER A 76 -15.26 -0.04 10.37
CA SER A 76 -15.31 1.37 10.75
C SER A 76 -15.77 1.61 12.19
N GLY A 77 -16.08 0.58 12.97
CA GLY A 77 -16.57 0.69 14.33
C GLY A 77 -17.98 1.28 14.47
N ARG A 78 -18.71 1.46 13.36
CA ARG A 78 -20.05 2.06 13.37
C ARG A 78 -21.14 1.07 13.74
N VAL A 79 -20.90 -0.21 13.48
CA VAL A 79 -21.81 -1.31 13.77
C VAL A 79 -21.08 -2.39 14.54
N THR A 80 -21.69 -2.93 15.57
CA THR A 80 -21.21 -4.10 16.30
C THR A 80 -22.05 -5.31 16.00
N ARG A 81 -21.49 -6.51 16.26
CA ARG A 81 -22.14 -7.80 16.06
C ARG A 81 -22.23 -8.56 17.39
N PRO A 82 -23.20 -8.22 18.26
CA PRO A 82 -23.30 -8.82 19.59
C PRO A 82 -23.62 -10.32 19.57
N ARG A 83 -24.26 -10.82 18.50
CA ARG A 83 -24.55 -12.24 18.29
C ARG A 83 -24.35 -12.63 16.84
N ARG A 84 -24.25 -13.94 16.55
CA ARG A 84 -24.12 -14.43 15.17
C ARG A 84 -25.27 -13.90 14.30
N ALA A 85 -24.91 -13.21 13.22
CA ALA A 85 -25.81 -12.61 12.23
C ALA A 85 -26.79 -11.54 12.76
N VAL A 86 -26.56 -10.93 13.93
CA VAL A 86 -27.31 -9.80 14.48
C VAL A 86 -26.41 -8.57 14.59
N TYR A 87 -26.88 -7.43 14.13
CA TYR A 87 -26.14 -6.17 14.04
C TYR A 87 -26.88 -5.07 14.78
N VAL A 88 -26.12 -4.26 15.53
CA VAL A 88 -26.60 -3.06 16.23
C VAL A 88 -25.65 -1.91 15.93
N LEU A 89 -26.15 -0.67 15.99
CA LEU A 89 -25.23 0.49 16.00
C LEU A 89 -24.32 0.38 17.21
N ALA A 90 -23.04 0.72 17.02
CA ALA A 90 -22.14 0.86 18.14
C ALA A 90 -22.59 2.07 18.99
N ASP A 91 -22.65 1.92 20.32
CA ASP A 91 -22.81 3.06 21.22
C ASP A 91 -21.56 3.95 21.08
N THR A 92 -21.72 4.98 20.29
CA THR A 92 -20.69 6.05 20.19
C THR A 92 -20.92 7.01 21.38
N THR A 93 -20.51 6.60 22.56
CA THR A 93 -20.06 7.60 23.53
C THR A 93 -18.89 8.33 22.87
N GLU A 94 -18.98 9.65 22.82
CA GLU A 94 -17.96 10.55 22.27
C GLU A 94 -16.56 10.17 22.79
N THR A 95 -15.85 9.34 22.05
CA THR A 95 -14.41 9.25 22.22
C THR A 95 -13.83 10.50 21.55
N ASP A 96 -13.21 11.32 22.35
CA ASP A 96 -12.44 12.51 22.00
C ASP A 96 -11.75 12.30 20.65
N HIS A 97 -12.28 12.94 19.59
CA HIS A 97 -11.63 12.98 18.28
C HIS A 97 -10.57 14.07 18.32
N ALA A 98 -9.43 13.74 18.90
CA ALA A 98 -8.23 14.51 18.69
C ALA A 98 -7.96 14.62 17.18
N SER A 99 -8.04 15.83 16.67
CA SER A 99 -7.80 16.31 15.30
C SER A 99 -8.58 15.60 14.18
N SER A 100 -9.58 16.30 13.66
CA SER A 100 -10.29 15.95 12.43
C SER A 100 -9.47 16.25 11.15
N GLY A 101 -8.25 16.72 11.27
CA GLY A 101 -7.36 17.09 10.19
C GLY A 101 -6.59 15.92 9.58
N VAL A 102 -6.10 16.10 8.34
CA VAL A 102 -5.17 15.14 7.70
C VAL A 102 -3.72 15.52 7.96
N LYS A 103 -2.82 14.54 7.88
CA LYS A 103 -1.37 14.79 8.08
C LYS A 103 -0.82 15.77 7.02
N PRO A 104 0.16 16.63 7.35
CA PRO A 104 0.81 17.57 6.43
C PRO A 104 1.29 16.91 5.12
N VAL A 105 1.80 15.69 5.15
CA VAL A 105 2.20 14.94 3.94
C VAL A 105 1.03 14.72 2.98
N THR A 106 -0.20 14.52 3.47
CA THR A 106 -1.40 14.37 2.63
C THR A 106 -1.77 15.71 2.00
N VAL A 107 -1.69 16.80 2.76
CA VAL A 107 -1.91 18.15 2.25
C VAL A 107 -0.93 18.48 1.13
N ARG A 108 0.38 18.24 1.35
CA ARG A 108 1.42 18.44 0.30
C ARG A 108 1.15 17.64 -0.97
N SER A 109 0.74 16.39 -0.83
CA SER A 109 0.36 15.53 -1.96
C SER A 109 -0.85 16.06 -2.72
N THR A 110 -1.86 16.52 -2.00
CA THR A 110 -3.06 17.13 -2.58
C THR A 110 -2.72 18.42 -3.33
N LEU A 111 -1.92 19.32 -2.73
CA LEU A 111 -1.46 20.55 -3.38
C LEU A 111 -0.62 20.26 -4.63
N THR A 112 0.20 19.21 -4.60
CA THR A 112 0.98 18.79 -5.78
C THR A 112 0.06 18.37 -6.91
N THR A 113 -0.92 17.51 -6.65
CA THR A 113 -1.88 17.05 -7.67
C THR A 113 -2.73 18.21 -8.17
N PHE A 114 -3.24 19.04 -7.27
CA PHE A 114 -4.05 20.21 -7.64
C PHE A 114 -3.23 21.23 -8.45
N GLY A 115 -1.98 21.50 -8.02
CA GLY A 115 -1.05 22.36 -8.75
C GLY A 115 -0.76 21.84 -10.16
N MET A 116 -0.61 20.53 -10.36
CA MET A 116 -0.43 19.93 -11.69
C MET A 116 -1.66 20.16 -12.59
N VAL A 117 -2.87 20.00 -12.04
CA VAL A 117 -4.12 20.27 -12.78
C VAL A 117 -4.19 21.74 -13.19
N VAL A 118 -3.96 22.68 -12.26
CA VAL A 118 -3.98 24.12 -12.55
C VAL A 118 -2.90 24.51 -13.54
N GLN A 119 -1.70 23.90 -13.43
CA GLN A 119 -0.60 24.13 -14.37
C GLN A 119 -0.97 23.72 -15.79
N SER A 120 -1.62 22.57 -15.96
CA SER A 120 -2.07 22.11 -17.27
C SER A 120 -3.00 23.13 -17.95
N PHE A 121 -3.89 23.81 -17.21
CA PHE A 121 -4.73 24.87 -17.74
C PHE A 121 -3.97 26.18 -17.98
N THR A 122 -2.92 26.44 -17.22
CA THR A 122 -2.02 27.57 -17.47
C THR A 122 -1.23 27.37 -18.77
N ASP A 123 -0.68 26.18 -18.98
CA ASP A 123 0.09 25.81 -20.17
C ASP A 123 -0.75 25.82 -21.45
N GLN A 124 -2.05 25.53 -21.33
CA GLN A 124 -3.02 25.58 -22.43
C GLN A 124 -3.60 26.99 -22.67
N GLY A 125 -3.23 27.99 -21.85
CA GLY A 125 -3.61 29.39 -21.99
C GLY A 125 -4.91 29.87 -21.32
N PRO A 126 -5.85 29.01 -20.83
CA PRO A 126 -7.05 29.51 -20.15
C PRO A 126 -6.80 30.24 -18.83
N LEU A 127 -5.65 30.01 -18.19
CA LEU A 127 -5.22 30.66 -16.95
C LEU A 127 -3.90 31.43 -17.16
N PRO A 128 -3.79 32.65 -16.60
CA PRO A 128 -2.57 33.46 -16.75
C PRO A 128 -1.41 32.94 -15.88
N ARG A 129 -1.70 32.26 -14.78
CA ARG A 129 -0.69 31.69 -13.86
C ARG A 129 -1.29 30.60 -12.98
N ASN A 130 -0.40 29.76 -12.45
CA ASN A 130 -0.75 28.75 -11.45
C ASN A 130 -0.72 29.35 -10.04
N VAL A 131 -1.90 29.70 -9.51
CA VAL A 131 -2.03 30.30 -8.16
C VAL A 131 -1.73 29.30 -7.04
N ILE A 132 -1.89 27.99 -7.28
CA ILE A 132 -1.62 26.94 -6.28
C ILE A 132 -0.11 26.78 -6.04
N ALA A 133 0.73 27.14 -7.00
CA ALA A 133 2.19 27.16 -6.81
C ALA A 133 2.65 28.21 -5.77
N LEU A 134 1.81 29.20 -5.45
CA LEU A 134 2.07 30.25 -4.47
C LEU A 134 1.60 29.87 -3.04
N VAL A 135 0.89 28.75 -2.90
CA VAL A 135 0.37 28.29 -1.60
C VAL A 135 1.53 27.70 -0.81
N GLU A 136 1.67 28.13 0.42
CA GLU A 136 2.66 27.59 1.35
C GLU A 136 2.35 26.14 1.70
N ARG A 137 3.38 25.30 1.65
CA ARG A 137 3.24 23.87 1.92
C ARG A 137 3.51 23.63 3.41
N PRO A 138 2.56 22.99 4.16
CA PRO A 138 2.80 22.71 5.55
C PRO A 138 4.00 21.78 5.71
N THR A 139 4.85 22.09 6.68
CA THR A 139 5.93 21.20 7.12
C THR A 139 5.38 20.18 8.12
N ASP A 140 6.03 19.04 8.23
CA ASP A 140 5.73 18.16 9.35
C ASP A 140 6.31 18.83 10.60
N ASP A 141 5.49 19.06 11.62
CA ASP A 141 6.01 19.32 12.96
C ASP A 141 6.78 18.05 13.36
N VAL A 142 8.06 18.22 13.65
CA VAL A 142 8.88 17.17 14.22
C VAL A 142 8.38 17.00 15.66
N SER A 143 7.29 16.28 15.85
CA SER A 143 6.90 15.81 17.17
C SER A 143 7.88 14.69 17.52
N GLU A 144 8.51 14.79 18.68
CA GLU A 144 9.36 13.73 19.25
C GLU A 144 8.61 12.39 19.36
N ASP A 145 7.27 12.41 19.29
CA ASP A 145 6.39 11.23 19.26
C ASP A 145 6.22 10.56 17.89
N ASP A 146 6.68 11.14 16.78
CA ASP A 146 6.80 10.46 15.47
C ASP A 146 8.09 9.61 15.40
N ASP A 147 8.81 9.55 16.52
CA ASP A 147 9.91 8.66 16.72
C ASP A 147 9.43 7.21 16.67
N GLU A 148 9.97 6.50 15.67
CA GLU A 148 10.07 5.04 15.65
C GLU A 148 8.80 4.20 15.50
N GLN A 149 7.93 4.47 14.60
CA GLN A 149 7.43 3.32 13.85
C GLN A 149 8.57 2.86 12.92
N VAL A 150 9.45 2.03 13.47
CA VAL A 150 10.52 1.38 12.71
C VAL A 150 9.90 0.76 11.47
N LYS A 151 10.07 1.45 10.34
CA LYS A 151 9.40 1.14 9.05
C LYS A 151 10.00 -0.10 8.37
N SER A 152 10.97 -0.73 9.02
CA SER A 152 11.72 -1.89 8.52
C SER A 152 11.88 -2.94 9.61
N TRP A 153 12.01 -4.20 9.24
CA TRP A 153 12.33 -5.32 10.12
C TRP A 153 13.84 -5.48 10.29
N THR A 154 14.22 -6.15 11.37
CA THR A 154 15.58 -6.67 11.58
C THR A 154 15.82 -7.92 10.74
N VAL A 155 17.08 -8.37 10.64
CA VAL A 155 17.44 -9.66 10.00
C VAL A 155 16.66 -10.81 10.63
N ALA A 156 16.64 -10.89 11.97
CA ALA A 156 15.95 -11.96 12.70
C ALA A 156 14.44 -11.99 12.43
N GLU A 157 13.80 -10.83 12.31
CA GLU A 157 12.37 -10.73 11.97
C GLU A 157 12.10 -11.20 10.52
N VAL A 158 13.01 -10.90 9.59
CA VAL A 158 12.90 -11.39 8.20
C VAL A 158 13.06 -12.91 8.15
N GLU A 159 14.02 -13.47 8.88
CA GLU A 159 14.24 -14.92 8.98
C GLU A 159 13.02 -15.62 9.58
N THR A 160 12.50 -15.12 10.70
CA THR A 160 11.26 -15.63 11.33
C THR A 160 10.09 -15.60 10.34
N PHE A 161 9.93 -14.50 9.57
CA PHE A 161 8.89 -14.43 8.56
C PHE A 161 9.09 -15.47 7.46
N ARG A 162 10.31 -15.59 6.92
CA ARG A 162 10.66 -16.55 5.85
C ARG A 162 10.38 -17.99 6.28
N GLU A 163 10.74 -18.35 7.51
CA GLU A 163 10.45 -19.65 8.08
C GLU A 163 8.94 -19.91 8.20
N SER A 164 8.21 -18.92 8.73
CA SER A 164 6.76 -19.04 8.94
C SER A 164 5.95 -19.18 7.65
N VAL A 165 6.47 -18.67 6.53
CA VAL A 165 5.82 -18.74 5.20
C VAL A 165 6.44 -19.80 4.30
N GLY A 166 7.40 -20.59 4.78
CA GLY A 166 8.14 -21.59 3.98
C GLY A 166 7.25 -22.66 3.35
N THR A 167 6.11 -22.96 3.96
CA THR A 167 5.11 -23.93 3.44
C THR A 167 3.98 -23.27 2.64
N GLU A 168 3.96 -21.94 2.54
CA GLU A 168 2.91 -21.26 1.80
C GLU A 168 3.10 -21.45 0.29
N ARG A 169 2.00 -21.71 -0.41
CA ARG A 169 2.03 -21.90 -1.87
C ARG A 169 2.75 -20.76 -2.62
N LEU A 170 2.56 -19.53 -2.17
CA LEU A 170 3.20 -18.34 -2.77
C LEU A 170 4.53 -17.98 -2.10
N TYR A 171 5.26 -18.93 -1.51
CA TYR A 171 6.53 -18.68 -0.83
C TYR A 171 7.51 -17.88 -1.69
N ALA A 172 7.68 -18.23 -2.97
CA ALA A 172 8.53 -17.48 -3.89
C ALA A 172 8.12 -15.99 -4.03
N CYS A 173 6.83 -15.69 -3.99
CA CYS A 173 6.33 -14.30 -4.02
C CYS A 173 6.67 -13.55 -2.71
N TRP A 174 6.64 -14.24 -1.58
CA TRP A 174 7.07 -13.66 -0.31
C TRP A 174 8.56 -13.41 -0.28
N LEU A 175 9.38 -14.32 -0.80
CA LEU A 175 10.82 -14.09 -0.97
C LEU A 175 11.11 -12.89 -1.87
N LEU A 176 10.41 -12.77 -3.01
CA LEU A 176 10.52 -11.58 -3.88
C LEU A 176 10.23 -10.28 -3.11
N SER A 177 9.23 -10.30 -2.23
CA SER A 177 8.89 -9.14 -1.39
C SER A 177 9.98 -8.87 -0.34
N CYS A 178 10.58 -9.90 0.28
CA CYS A 178 11.71 -9.78 1.20
C CYS A 178 12.97 -9.26 0.49
N TYR A 179 13.20 -9.64 -0.76
CA TYR A 179 14.27 -9.09 -1.61
C TYR A 179 13.95 -7.70 -2.18
N GLY A 180 12.88 -7.06 -1.71
CA GLY A 180 12.56 -5.67 -1.96
C GLY A 180 11.81 -5.38 -3.25
N ALA A 181 11.23 -6.39 -3.93
CA ALA A 181 10.32 -6.16 -5.04
C ALA A 181 9.06 -5.41 -4.58
N ARG A 182 8.60 -4.45 -5.40
CA ARG A 182 7.33 -3.76 -5.11
C ARG A 182 6.16 -4.72 -5.28
N ARG A 183 5.08 -4.54 -4.50
CA ARG A 183 3.85 -5.32 -4.64
C ARG A 183 3.40 -5.45 -6.10
N SER A 184 3.35 -4.32 -6.80
CA SER A 184 2.96 -4.30 -8.21
C SER A 184 3.90 -5.11 -9.11
N GLU A 185 5.20 -5.11 -8.81
CA GLU A 185 6.20 -5.88 -9.53
C GLU A 185 5.99 -7.38 -9.31
N VAL A 186 5.89 -7.82 -8.05
CA VAL A 186 5.61 -9.24 -7.70
C VAL A 186 4.37 -9.75 -8.44
N LEU A 187 3.28 -8.95 -8.44
CA LEU A 187 2.02 -9.33 -9.05
C LEU A 187 2.00 -9.19 -10.57
N GLY A 188 2.99 -8.54 -11.17
CA GLY A 188 3.09 -8.31 -12.61
C GLY A 188 4.17 -9.13 -13.32
N ILE A 189 4.94 -9.94 -12.60
CA ILE A 189 5.97 -10.81 -13.21
C ILE A 189 5.30 -12.03 -13.86
N ARG A 190 5.76 -12.35 -15.07
CA ARG A 190 5.36 -13.54 -15.84
C ARG A 190 6.50 -14.54 -15.90
N TRP A 191 6.21 -15.83 -16.10
CA TRP A 191 7.23 -16.88 -16.26
C TRP A 191 8.17 -16.63 -17.43
N THR A 192 7.71 -15.96 -18.50
CA THR A 192 8.58 -15.52 -19.62
C THR A 192 9.65 -14.51 -19.19
N ARG A 193 9.60 -13.99 -17.98
CA ARG A 193 10.55 -13.00 -17.43
C ARG A 193 11.51 -13.59 -16.38
N PHE A 194 11.42 -14.89 -16.16
CA PHE A 194 12.31 -15.61 -15.24
C PHE A 194 13.05 -16.70 -16.00
N ASP A 195 14.35 -16.66 -15.93
CA ASP A 195 15.28 -17.73 -16.27
C ASP A 195 16.34 -17.87 -15.16
N GLU A 196 17.21 -18.89 -15.26
CA GLU A 196 18.23 -19.17 -14.20
C GLU A 196 19.24 -18.01 -14.04
N SER A 197 19.42 -17.20 -15.05
CA SER A 197 20.37 -16.08 -15.04
C SER A 197 19.77 -14.76 -14.55
N ALA A 198 18.46 -14.56 -14.75
CA ALA A 198 17.84 -13.27 -14.46
C ALA A 198 16.32 -13.35 -14.23
N LEU A 199 15.86 -12.50 -13.31
CA LEU A 199 14.48 -12.11 -13.15
C LEU A 199 14.28 -10.71 -13.72
N LYS A 200 13.54 -10.59 -14.81
CA LYS A 200 13.38 -9.34 -15.57
C LYS A 200 12.15 -8.57 -15.09
N VAL A 201 12.35 -7.53 -14.30
CA VAL A 201 11.29 -6.63 -13.84
C VAL A 201 10.96 -5.62 -14.94
N ARG A 202 9.78 -5.75 -15.58
CA ARG A 202 9.37 -4.95 -16.75
C ARG A 202 8.01 -4.31 -16.62
N ARG A 203 7.13 -4.86 -15.82
CA ARG A 203 5.75 -4.39 -15.64
C ARG A 203 5.35 -4.47 -14.17
N GLY A 204 4.36 -3.68 -13.82
CA GLY A 204 3.69 -3.76 -12.53
C GLY A 204 2.19 -3.91 -12.73
N ARG A 205 1.52 -4.59 -11.80
CA ARG A 205 0.08 -4.77 -11.79
C ARG A 205 -0.52 -4.00 -10.61
N VAL A 206 -1.45 -3.09 -10.92
CA VAL A 206 -2.08 -2.20 -9.95
C VAL A 206 -3.61 -2.30 -10.03
N ALA A 207 -4.28 -2.10 -8.90
CA ALA A 207 -5.73 -1.98 -8.89
C ALA A 207 -6.13 -0.53 -9.16
N ILE A 208 -7.12 -0.35 -10.04
CA ILE A 208 -7.77 0.93 -10.34
C ILE A 208 -9.27 0.71 -10.15
N GLY A 209 -9.80 1.12 -9.00
CA GLY A 209 -11.18 0.81 -8.62
C GLY A 209 -11.40 -0.69 -8.46
N LYS A 210 -12.32 -1.28 -9.23
CA LYS A 210 -12.61 -2.73 -9.22
C LYS A 210 -11.74 -3.53 -10.22
N GLU A 211 -11.05 -2.85 -11.12
CA GLU A 211 -10.24 -3.44 -12.17
C GLU A 211 -8.77 -3.53 -11.78
N THR A 212 -8.01 -4.32 -12.49
CA THR A 212 -6.58 -4.43 -12.29
C THR A 212 -5.90 -4.24 -13.64
N GLU A 213 -4.97 -3.29 -13.70
CA GLU A 213 -4.23 -2.94 -14.91
C GLU A 213 -2.76 -3.32 -14.81
N GLU A 214 -2.19 -3.78 -15.93
CA GLU A 214 -0.75 -3.91 -16.09
C GLU A 214 -0.18 -2.61 -16.63
N ASN A 215 0.69 -1.97 -15.85
CA ASN A 215 1.31 -0.72 -16.21
C ASN A 215 2.83 -0.85 -16.42
N TRP A 216 3.35 -0.04 -17.34
CA TRP A 216 4.79 0.13 -17.47
C TRP A 216 5.34 0.84 -16.23
N PRO A 217 6.57 0.50 -15.78
CA PRO A 217 7.21 1.21 -14.70
C PRO A 217 7.31 2.71 -14.99
N LYS A 218 7.05 3.55 -13.98
CA LYS A 218 7.06 5.02 -14.10
C LYS A 218 8.39 5.61 -14.57
N SER A 219 9.50 4.87 -14.39
CA SER A 219 10.84 5.33 -14.78
C SER A 219 11.63 4.25 -15.49
N ARG A 220 12.62 4.65 -16.31
CA ARG A 220 13.55 3.74 -16.97
C ARG A 220 14.36 2.92 -15.96
N ARG A 221 14.73 3.51 -14.82
CA ARG A 221 15.48 2.85 -13.72
C ARG A 221 14.70 1.69 -13.07
N SER A 222 13.37 1.74 -13.11
CA SER A 222 12.54 0.65 -12.56
C SER A 222 12.55 -0.61 -13.42
N ARG A 223 13.05 -0.53 -14.67
CA ARG A 223 13.27 -1.70 -15.54
C ARG A 223 14.66 -2.24 -15.25
N ARG A 224 14.73 -3.42 -14.70
CA ARG A 224 15.99 -4.03 -14.28
C ARG A 224 15.97 -5.55 -14.44
N ASP A 225 17.14 -6.11 -14.56
CA ASP A 225 17.39 -7.54 -14.55
C ASP A 225 18.11 -7.87 -13.26
N LEU A 226 17.49 -8.70 -12.43
CA LEU A 226 18.02 -9.10 -11.14
C LEU A 226 18.54 -10.52 -11.25
N PRO A 227 19.82 -10.80 -10.94
CA PRO A 227 20.28 -12.15 -10.75
C PRO A 227 19.57 -12.72 -9.51
N PRO A 228 18.73 -13.77 -9.65
CA PRO A 228 18.00 -14.31 -8.51
C PRO A 228 18.99 -15.00 -7.55
N PRO A 229 18.94 -14.72 -6.23
CA PRO A 229 19.68 -15.51 -5.25
C PRO A 229 19.25 -16.99 -5.32
N PRO A 230 20.13 -17.93 -4.95
CA PRO A 230 19.87 -19.38 -5.11
C PRO A 230 18.55 -19.85 -4.47
N ASP A 231 18.26 -19.39 -3.26
CA ASP A 231 17.02 -19.70 -2.54
C ASP A 231 15.77 -19.18 -3.26
N LEU A 232 15.84 -17.99 -3.86
CA LEU A 232 14.74 -17.43 -4.65
C LEU A 232 14.57 -18.19 -5.97
N ALA A 233 15.66 -18.54 -6.65
CA ALA A 233 15.61 -19.32 -7.89
C ALA A 233 14.98 -20.69 -7.65
N GLU A 234 15.36 -21.38 -6.59
CA GLU A 234 14.80 -22.68 -6.17
C GLU A 234 13.30 -22.56 -5.85
N ALA A 235 12.91 -21.56 -5.06
CA ALA A 235 11.51 -21.33 -4.73
C ALA A 235 10.66 -21.00 -5.96
N LEU A 236 11.19 -20.23 -6.93
CA LEU A 236 10.51 -19.94 -8.19
C LEU A 236 10.35 -21.20 -9.06
N ASN A 237 11.38 -22.03 -9.14
CA ASN A 237 11.31 -23.29 -9.89
C ASN A 237 10.30 -24.25 -9.26
N THR A 238 10.28 -24.34 -7.94
CA THR A 238 9.29 -25.15 -7.18
C THR A 238 7.87 -24.65 -7.44
N LEU A 239 7.64 -23.34 -7.38
CA LEU A 239 6.32 -22.76 -7.69
C LEU A 239 5.93 -23.00 -9.15
N LYS A 240 6.86 -22.90 -10.09
CA LYS A 240 6.60 -23.19 -11.53
C LYS A 240 6.18 -24.63 -11.74
N ALA A 241 6.85 -25.57 -11.08
CA ALA A 241 6.52 -27.00 -11.15
C ALA A 241 5.12 -27.28 -10.56
N LEU A 242 4.83 -26.68 -9.40
CA LEU A 242 3.52 -26.77 -8.76
C LEU A 242 2.40 -26.26 -9.69
N GLN A 243 2.55 -25.06 -10.24
CA GLN A 243 1.55 -24.47 -11.13
C GLN A 243 1.34 -25.27 -12.42
N LYS A 244 2.40 -25.90 -12.95
CA LYS A 244 2.27 -26.84 -14.09
C LYS A 244 1.42 -28.07 -13.73
N ALA A 245 1.62 -28.63 -12.54
CA ALA A 245 0.84 -29.75 -12.04
C ALA A 245 -0.63 -29.35 -11.81
N GLU A 246 -0.88 -28.16 -11.22
CA GLU A 246 -2.24 -27.60 -11.05
C GLU A 246 -2.95 -27.43 -12.41
N CYS A 247 -2.26 -26.85 -13.40
CA CYS A 247 -2.80 -26.72 -14.75
C CYS A 247 -3.18 -28.09 -15.35
N SER A 248 -2.29 -29.08 -15.22
CA SER A 248 -2.55 -30.43 -15.69
C SER A 248 -3.76 -31.05 -15.02
N ALA A 249 -3.90 -30.92 -13.70
CA ALA A 249 -5.02 -31.43 -12.93
C ALA A 249 -6.36 -30.79 -13.32
N LEU A 250 -6.34 -29.51 -13.71
CA LEU A 250 -7.51 -28.76 -14.15
C LEU A 250 -7.79 -28.88 -15.66
N GLY A 251 -6.95 -29.59 -16.41
CA GLY A 251 -7.06 -29.67 -17.88
C GLY A 251 -6.79 -28.34 -18.59
N ILE A 252 -6.05 -27.43 -17.98
CA ILE A 252 -5.71 -26.12 -18.52
C ILE A 252 -4.34 -26.19 -19.19
N PRO A 253 -4.19 -25.75 -20.46
CA PRO A 253 -2.88 -25.71 -21.09
C PRO A 253 -1.90 -24.80 -20.36
N TRP A 254 -0.66 -25.28 -20.16
CA TRP A 254 0.40 -24.45 -19.62
C TRP A 254 0.85 -23.38 -20.62
N SER A 255 1.12 -22.18 -20.13
CA SER A 255 1.77 -21.12 -20.90
C SER A 255 2.77 -20.38 -20.01
N ASP A 256 3.99 -20.17 -20.47
CA ASP A 256 4.97 -19.35 -19.75
C ASP A 256 4.60 -17.85 -19.75
N ASP A 257 3.59 -17.41 -20.52
CA ASP A 257 3.08 -16.03 -20.41
C ASP A 257 2.11 -15.81 -19.24
N ARG A 258 1.94 -16.80 -18.36
CA ARG A 258 1.15 -16.66 -17.13
C ARG A 258 1.90 -15.82 -16.09
N LEU A 259 1.13 -15.12 -15.26
CA LEU A 259 1.68 -14.45 -14.07
C LEU A 259 2.19 -15.47 -13.06
N ILE A 260 3.22 -15.10 -12.32
CA ILE A 260 3.78 -15.95 -11.24
C ILE A 260 2.83 -15.95 -10.01
N ALA A 261 2.26 -14.79 -9.69
CA ALA A 261 1.36 -14.62 -8.55
C ALA A 261 -0.09 -14.88 -8.95
N VAL A 262 -0.46 -16.16 -8.99
CA VAL A 262 -1.82 -16.65 -9.26
C VAL A 262 -2.30 -17.57 -8.15
N ASP A 263 -3.61 -17.79 -8.03
CA ASP A 263 -4.19 -18.80 -7.15
C ASP A 263 -4.14 -20.22 -7.77
N GLU A 264 -4.73 -21.20 -7.11
CA GLU A 264 -4.75 -22.61 -7.53
C GLU A 264 -5.52 -22.81 -8.84
N ALA A 265 -6.47 -21.94 -9.15
CA ALA A 265 -7.21 -21.95 -10.42
C ALA A 265 -6.45 -21.23 -11.55
N GLY A 266 -5.33 -20.57 -11.22
CA GLY A 266 -4.53 -19.78 -12.15
C GLY A 266 -5.03 -18.34 -12.31
N GLU A 267 -5.95 -17.89 -11.45
CA GLU A 267 -6.45 -16.52 -11.48
C GLU A 267 -5.46 -15.56 -10.78
N PRO A 268 -5.21 -14.40 -11.37
CA PRO A 268 -4.26 -13.45 -10.84
C PRO A 268 -4.65 -12.90 -9.46
N ILE A 269 -3.73 -12.96 -8.50
CA ILE A 269 -3.92 -12.42 -7.14
C ILE A 269 -4.16 -10.90 -7.20
N ARG A 270 -5.21 -10.44 -6.53
CA ARG A 270 -5.51 -9.00 -6.43
C ARG A 270 -4.53 -8.29 -5.49
N PRO A 271 -4.12 -7.05 -5.82
CA PRO A 271 -3.15 -6.29 -5.00
C PRO A 271 -3.56 -6.10 -3.54
N GLU A 272 -4.85 -5.82 -3.28
CA GLU A 272 -5.37 -5.65 -1.92
C GLU A 272 -5.28 -6.97 -1.15
N TYR A 273 -5.73 -8.07 -1.77
CA TYR A 273 -5.70 -9.39 -1.17
C TYR A 273 -4.26 -9.83 -0.80
N TYR A 274 -3.28 -9.54 -1.67
CA TYR A 274 -1.86 -9.81 -1.39
C TYR A 274 -1.37 -9.03 -0.15
N SER A 275 -1.78 -7.77 -0.01
CA SER A 275 -1.44 -6.96 1.18
C SER A 275 -2.12 -7.49 2.45
N ASP A 276 -3.38 -7.93 2.36
CA ASP A 276 -4.13 -8.48 3.48
C ASP A 276 -3.56 -9.87 3.88
N MET A 277 -3.14 -10.68 2.91
CA MET A 277 -2.41 -11.94 3.18
C MET A 277 -1.14 -11.68 3.96
N PHE A 278 -0.33 -10.70 3.54
CA PHE A 278 0.90 -10.34 4.26
C PHE A 278 0.61 -10.01 5.73
N GLN A 279 -0.43 -9.21 6.01
CA GLN A 279 -0.76 -8.85 7.40
C GLN A 279 -1.17 -10.08 8.22
N ARG A 280 -1.93 -11.01 7.65
CA ARG A 280 -2.30 -12.26 8.31
C ARG A 280 -1.10 -13.17 8.57
N LEU A 281 -0.20 -13.31 7.60
CA LEU A 281 1.02 -14.12 7.72
C LEU A 281 1.98 -13.53 8.75
N ARG A 282 2.18 -12.22 8.73
CA ARG A 282 2.95 -11.47 9.72
C ARG A 282 2.40 -11.67 11.14
N GLU A 283 1.07 -11.57 11.30
CA GLU A 283 0.40 -11.75 12.59
C GLU A 283 0.54 -13.19 13.11
N ARG A 284 0.38 -14.18 12.22
CA ARG A 284 0.62 -15.60 12.54
C ARG A 284 2.06 -15.85 12.98
N ALA A 285 3.03 -15.15 12.39
CA ALA A 285 4.45 -15.23 12.78
C ALA A 285 4.78 -14.46 14.07
N GLY A 286 3.82 -13.78 14.71
CA GLY A 286 4.04 -12.97 15.91
C GLY A 286 4.88 -11.73 15.70
N LEU A 287 5.05 -11.27 14.46
CA LEU A 287 5.92 -10.15 14.12
C LEU A 287 5.22 -8.80 14.26
N ARG A 288 5.98 -7.77 14.64
CA ARG A 288 5.47 -6.40 14.74
C ARG A 288 4.93 -5.89 13.41
N ARG A 289 4.00 -4.97 13.47
CA ARG A 289 3.29 -4.46 12.30
C ARG A 289 4.17 -3.53 11.47
N ILE A 290 4.36 -3.90 10.20
CA ILE A 290 4.84 -3.01 9.15
C ILE A 290 3.88 -3.09 7.95
N PRO A 291 3.78 -2.06 7.10
CA PRO A 291 3.08 -2.19 5.81
C PRO A 291 3.88 -3.13 4.90
N LEU A 292 3.24 -3.76 3.91
CA LEU A 292 3.93 -4.64 2.95
C LEU A 292 5.13 -3.94 2.26
N LYS A 293 5.01 -2.64 1.94
CA LYS A 293 6.14 -1.85 1.41
C LYS A 293 7.32 -1.78 2.37
N GLY A 294 7.10 -2.01 3.67
CA GLY A 294 8.13 -2.05 4.70
C GLY A 294 9.17 -3.15 4.45
N LEU A 295 8.81 -4.28 3.84
CA LEU A 295 9.77 -5.31 3.42
C LEU A 295 10.82 -4.77 2.45
N ARG A 296 10.42 -3.87 1.55
CA ARG A 296 11.37 -3.20 0.66
C ARG A 296 12.27 -2.21 1.41
N ASN A 297 11.73 -1.45 2.37
CA ASN A 297 12.54 -0.59 3.22
C ASN A 297 13.54 -1.44 4.03
N THR A 298 13.07 -2.57 4.56
CA THR A 298 13.91 -3.58 5.22
C THR A 298 15.07 -4.02 4.33
N SER A 299 14.78 -4.46 3.09
CA SER A 299 15.81 -4.89 2.14
C SER A 299 16.83 -3.78 1.85
N VAL A 300 16.39 -2.54 1.68
CA VAL A 300 17.29 -1.38 1.49
C VAL A 300 18.18 -1.18 2.72
N SER A 301 17.58 -1.11 3.92
CA SER A 301 18.31 -0.90 5.17
C SER A 301 19.33 -2.00 5.45
N LEU A 302 18.94 -3.26 5.26
CA LEU A 302 19.86 -4.41 5.48
C LEU A 302 21.02 -4.42 4.49
N MET A 303 20.78 -4.11 3.21
CA MET A 303 21.86 -4.03 2.22
C MET A 303 22.84 -2.90 2.54
N LEU A 304 22.34 -1.74 3.00
CA LEU A 304 23.19 -0.63 3.43
C LEU A 304 23.99 -0.98 4.70
N ALA A 305 23.35 -1.63 5.68
CA ALA A 305 24.02 -2.10 6.89
C ALA A 305 25.11 -3.15 6.62
N LEU A 306 24.97 -3.94 5.54
CA LEU A 306 26.00 -4.86 5.04
C LEU A 306 27.12 -4.12 4.27
N GLY A 307 27.13 -2.79 4.20
CA GLY A 307 28.12 -2.01 3.50
C GLY A 307 28.01 -2.04 1.96
N ILE A 308 26.89 -2.52 1.41
CA ILE A 308 26.67 -2.53 -0.03
C ILE A 308 26.54 -1.09 -0.53
N PRO A 309 27.34 -0.68 -1.56
CA PRO A 309 27.32 0.69 -2.05
C PRO A 309 25.91 1.16 -2.47
N VAL A 310 25.55 2.38 -2.10
CA VAL A 310 24.21 2.93 -2.29
C VAL A 310 23.71 2.87 -3.74
N HIS A 311 24.61 3.03 -4.73
CA HIS A 311 24.26 2.94 -6.13
C HIS A 311 23.90 1.52 -6.57
N ILE A 312 24.49 0.49 -5.94
CA ILE A 312 24.14 -0.92 -6.16
C ILE A 312 22.77 -1.22 -5.51
N VAL A 313 22.57 -0.76 -4.26
CA VAL A 313 21.26 -0.86 -3.58
C VAL A 313 20.17 -0.20 -4.41
N ALA A 314 20.42 0.99 -4.92
CA ALA A 314 19.48 1.73 -5.77
C ALA A 314 19.20 1.00 -7.09
N ALA A 315 20.21 0.42 -7.74
CA ALA A 315 20.09 -0.38 -8.96
C ALA A 315 19.25 -1.64 -8.70
N TRP A 316 19.55 -2.37 -7.62
CA TRP A 316 18.78 -3.55 -7.20
C TRP A 316 17.30 -3.24 -7.03
N HIS A 317 16.99 -2.16 -6.32
CA HIS A 317 15.60 -1.77 -6.04
C HIS A 317 14.94 -0.96 -7.18
N GLY A 318 15.69 -0.45 -8.15
CA GLY A 318 15.16 0.36 -9.25
C GLY A 318 14.56 1.69 -8.78
N HIS A 319 15.35 2.47 -8.03
CA HIS A 319 15.04 3.83 -7.61
C HIS A 319 16.25 4.75 -7.70
N ASP A 320 16.08 6.03 -7.38
CA ASP A 320 17.18 6.98 -7.31
C ASP A 320 18.02 6.72 -6.04
N PRO A 321 19.36 6.78 -6.08
CA PRO A 321 20.22 6.68 -4.89
C PRO A 321 19.79 7.60 -3.73
N ALA A 322 19.29 8.80 -4.02
CA ALA A 322 18.77 9.72 -3.01
C ALA A 322 17.61 9.12 -2.19
N VAL A 323 16.81 8.22 -2.79
CA VAL A 323 15.75 7.50 -2.07
C VAL A 323 16.33 6.49 -1.07
N SER A 324 17.41 5.81 -1.43
CA SER A 324 18.11 4.92 -0.48
C SER A 324 18.64 5.71 0.71
N LEU A 325 19.24 6.86 0.47
CA LEU A 325 19.77 7.73 1.52
C LEU A 325 18.68 8.27 2.44
N SER A 326 17.52 8.64 1.90
CA SER A 326 16.38 9.12 2.71
C SER A 326 15.74 8.04 3.60
N ILE A 327 15.94 6.76 3.30
CA ILE A 327 15.48 5.65 4.15
C ILE A 327 16.48 5.39 5.29
N TYR A 328 17.76 5.72 5.07
CA TYR A 328 18.87 5.45 5.99
C TYR A 328 19.51 6.76 6.52
N SER A 329 18.71 7.81 6.68
CA SER A 329 19.22 9.15 7.03
C SER A 329 19.76 9.29 8.46
N ASP A 330 19.56 8.31 9.32
CA ASP A 330 19.97 8.36 10.72
C ASP A 330 21.26 7.56 10.93
N ALA A 331 22.40 8.21 10.64
CA ALA A 331 23.71 7.66 11.00
C ALA A 331 23.81 7.51 12.53
N GLN A 332 24.02 6.28 13.00
CA GLN A 332 24.17 6.03 14.44
C GLN A 332 25.50 6.62 14.93
N PRO A 333 25.62 7.05 16.19
CA PRO A 333 26.87 7.56 16.74
C PRO A 333 28.04 6.58 16.59
N GLU A 334 27.77 5.26 16.63
CA GLU A 334 28.74 4.20 16.41
C GLU A 334 29.28 4.21 14.97
N ASP A 335 28.44 4.42 13.98
CA ASP A 335 28.82 4.50 12.56
C ASP A 335 29.74 5.69 12.32
N LEU A 336 29.45 6.83 12.95
CA LEU A 336 30.28 8.04 12.87
C LEU A 336 31.67 7.82 13.51
N ARG A 337 31.71 7.10 14.66
CA ARG A 337 32.99 6.75 15.31
C ARG A 337 33.80 5.80 14.45
N ALA A 338 33.15 4.77 13.88
CA ALA A 338 33.81 3.80 13.00
C ALA A 338 34.33 4.48 11.73
N ALA A 339 33.55 5.37 11.12
CA ALA A 339 33.98 6.14 9.96
C ALA A 339 35.17 7.06 10.28
N GLY A 340 35.17 7.73 11.45
CA GLY A 340 36.27 8.55 11.91
C GLY A 340 37.55 7.76 12.14
N ALA A 341 37.45 6.56 12.75
CA ALA A 341 38.59 5.68 12.98
C ALA A 341 39.18 5.13 11.65
N ALA A 342 38.32 4.82 10.67
CA ALA A 342 38.75 4.28 9.37
C ALA A 342 39.51 5.31 8.49
N LEU A 343 39.44 6.63 8.80
CA LEU A 343 40.13 7.66 8.02
C LEU A 343 41.64 7.70 8.29
N PHE A 344 42.09 7.36 9.50
CA PHE A 344 43.45 7.56 9.98
C PHE A 344 44.00 6.38 10.79
N GLY A 345 43.26 5.29 10.89
CA GLY A 345 43.62 4.06 11.65
C GLY A 345 44.29 2.96 10.82
#